data_341974abef67e0a2bb92b1d845f48956
#
_entry.id   341974abef67e0a2bb92b1d845f48956
#
_cell.length_a   1.000
_cell.length_b   1.000
_cell.length_c   1.000
_cell.angle_alpha   90.00
_cell.angle_beta   90.00
_cell.angle_gamma   90.00
#
_symmetry.space_group_name_H-M   'P 1'
#
loop_
_entity.id
_entity.type
_entity.pdbx_description
1 polymer ?
#
loop_
_entity_poly.entity_id
_entity_poly.type
_entity_poly.pdbx_seq_one_letter_code
_entity_poly.pdbx_strand_id
1 'polypeptide(L)'
;EISEAYSVLSDSKERAEYDQMRAMGPGPRFNPGAGGGQSYSGGFPGGANMGGGGFEDVFANLFGGGGFNRGPQRGADLTMSTTLDFIDGVKGTQLKVRLGSGETTIKIPAGVQDGQKIKIAGKGQQSPNGGPAGDLIISVTVKSHPVFTRDGNNLRVTVPVTFSEAVLGATIQVPTLGGEPVKLKVAPGTPNGRVLRVKGRGVVTAKVEGDLLATVEIAVPSHVTEKAKKALEAFEELLPDQDPREELLNKAGLL
;
A
#
# COMPACT_ATOMS: atom_id res chain seq x y z
N GLU A 1 -45.78 18.88 -15.53
CA GLU A 1 -46.66 19.99 -15.00
C GLU A 1 -48.03 19.47 -14.58
N ILE A 2 -48.83 18.79 -15.46
CA ILE A 2 -50.20 18.32 -15.11
C ILE A 2 -50.13 17.19 -14.07
N SER A 3 -49.16 16.27 -14.17
CA SER A 3 -48.97 15.18 -13.22
C SER A 3 -48.49 15.65 -11.84
N GLU A 4 -47.68 16.70 -11.80
CA GLU A 4 -47.19 17.31 -10.56
C GLU A 4 -48.34 18.10 -9.86
N ALA A 5 -49.10 18.86 -10.60
CA ALA A 5 -50.27 19.53 -10.07
C ALA A 5 -51.32 18.55 -9.51
N TYR A 6 -51.48 17.38 -10.15
CA TYR A 6 -52.40 16.35 -9.69
C TYR A 6 -51.89 15.66 -8.41
N SER A 7 -50.56 15.39 -8.28
CA SER A 7 -50.00 14.79 -7.08
C SER A 7 -50.19 15.66 -5.84
N VAL A 8 -49.95 16.96 -5.96
CA VAL A 8 -50.13 17.93 -4.86
C VAL A 8 -51.60 18.14 -4.49
N LEU A 9 -52.51 18.14 -5.46
CA LEU A 9 -53.94 18.39 -5.22
C LEU A 9 -54.74 17.13 -4.87
N SER A 10 -54.22 15.93 -5.12
CA SER A 10 -54.88 14.67 -4.79
C SER A 10 -54.62 14.17 -3.36
N ASP A 11 -53.53 14.62 -2.74
CA ASP A 11 -53.28 14.34 -1.32
C ASP A 11 -53.83 15.46 -0.44
N SER A 12 -54.68 15.07 0.50
CA SER A 12 -55.37 16.02 1.38
C SER A 12 -54.42 16.81 2.28
N LYS A 13 -53.28 16.26 2.60
CA LYS A 13 -52.28 16.91 3.44
C LYS A 13 -51.42 17.89 2.63
N GLU A 14 -50.98 17.50 1.47
CA GLU A 14 -50.24 18.38 0.54
C GLU A 14 -51.13 19.55 0.03
N ARG A 15 -52.41 19.27 -0.19
CA ARG A 15 -53.38 20.32 -0.54
C ARG A 15 -53.56 21.33 0.59
N ALA A 16 -53.67 20.89 1.85
CA ALA A 16 -53.83 21.79 2.98
C ALA A 16 -52.58 22.69 3.18
N GLU A 17 -51.41 22.15 2.94
CA GLU A 17 -50.15 22.91 2.99
C GLU A 17 -50.02 23.93 1.86
N TYR A 18 -50.44 23.56 0.66
CA TYR A 18 -50.50 24.49 -0.48
C TYR A 18 -51.48 25.62 -0.22
N ASP A 19 -52.67 25.33 0.33
CA ASP A 19 -53.71 26.34 0.64
C ASP A 19 -53.26 27.29 1.77
N GLN A 20 -52.49 26.79 2.77
CA GLN A 20 -51.85 27.62 3.79
C GLN A 20 -50.80 28.56 3.20
N MET A 21 -49.96 28.08 2.30
CA MET A 21 -48.99 28.93 1.62
C MET A 21 -49.64 30.01 0.78
N ARG A 22 -50.74 29.68 0.10
CA ARG A 22 -51.50 30.60 -0.69
C ARG A 22 -52.23 31.67 0.16
N ALA A 23 -52.69 31.29 1.36
CA ALA A 23 -53.36 32.20 2.30
C ALA A 23 -52.39 33.19 2.97
N MET A 24 -51.10 32.87 3.07
CA MET A 24 -50.08 33.79 3.58
C MET A 24 -49.72 34.92 2.61
N GLY A 25 -50.23 34.89 1.39
CA GLY A 25 -50.04 35.96 0.38
C GLY A 25 -48.62 35.98 -0.20
N PRO A 26 -48.38 36.72 -1.27
CA PRO A 26 -47.05 36.89 -1.83
C PRO A 26 -46.18 37.60 -0.81
N GLY A 27 -45.14 36.87 -0.32
CA GLY A 27 -44.15 37.36 0.63
C GLY A 27 -43.53 38.71 0.23
N PRO A 28 -42.74 39.34 1.09
CA PRO A 28 -42.34 40.74 0.96
C PRO A 28 -41.78 41.04 -0.42
N ARG A 29 -42.44 41.94 -1.13
CA ARG A 29 -42.00 42.44 -2.43
C ARG A 29 -40.61 43.01 -2.27
N PHE A 30 -39.65 42.38 -2.91
CA PHE A 30 -38.32 42.93 -3.07
C PHE A 30 -38.44 44.27 -3.82
N ASN A 31 -38.24 45.37 -3.10
CA ASN A 31 -38.25 46.69 -3.67
C ASN A 31 -36.89 46.98 -4.33
N PRO A 32 -36.77 47.13 -5.65
CA PRO A 32 -35.49 47.35 -6.32
C PRO A 32 -35.09 48.83 -6.30
N GLY A 33 -35.03 49.44 -5.12
CA GLY A 33 -34.74 50.85 -5.02
C GLY A 33 -34.16 51.31 -3.70
N ALA A 34 -33.00 50.80 -3.31
CA ALA A 34 -32.06 51.48 -2.41
C ALA A 34 -30.72 50.76 -2.39
N GLY A 35 -29.78 51.25 -3.10
CA GLY A 35 -28.35 51.34 -2.93
C GLY A 35 -27.57 50.14 -2.37
N GLY A 36 -26.63 49.63 -3.15
CA GLY A 36 -25.46 48.94 -2.62
C GLY A 36 -25.23 47.51 -3.15
N GLY A 37 -24.41 47.45 -4.18
CA GLY A 37 -24.03 46.27 -4.94
C GLY A 37 -23.62 45.01 -4.16
N GLN A 38 -24.09 43.92 -4.69
CA GLN A 38 -23.24 42.73 -4.97
C GLN A 38 -24.06 41.73 -5.78
N SER A 39 -23.74 41.68 -7.06
CA SER A 39 -24.25 40.73 -8.03
C SER A 39 -23.72 39.33 -7.68
N TYR A 40 -24.57 38.45 -7.14
CA TYR A 40 -24.31 37.03 -7.17
C TYR A 40 -24.98 36.42 -8.40
N SER A 41 -24.23 36.41 -9.50
CA SER A 41 -24.48 35.53 -10.63
C SER A 41 -24.03 34.11 -10.24
N GLY A 42 -24.94 33.35 -9.67
CA GLY A 42 -24.75 31.90 -9.42
C GLY A 42 -25.58 31.14 -10.44
N GLY A 43 -24.96 30.82 -11.60
CA GLY A 43 -25.51 29.89 -12.57
C GLY A 43 -25.67 28.53 -11.93
N PHE A 44 -26.86 27.95 -12.02
CA PHE A 44 -27.09 26.53 -11.77
C PHE A 44 -26.52 25.71 -12.94
N PRO A 45 -25.53 24.85 -12.77
CA PRO A 45 -25.26 23.80 -13.73
C PRO A 45 -26.26 22.68 -13.47
N GLY A 46 -27.02 22.36 -14.51
CA GLY A 46 -28.12 21.46 -14.48
C GLY A 46 -27.81 20.01 -14.24
N GLY A 47 -28.87 19.26 -13.99
CA GLY A 47 -28.99 17.85 -14.31
C GLY A 47 -28.47 16.91 -13.26
N ALA A 48 -29.19 16.73 -12.18
CA ALA A 48 -29.05 15.53 -11.33
C ALA A 48 -30.42 14.90 -11.17
N ASN A 49 -30.51 13.72 -11.69
CA ASN A 49 -31.41 12.61 -11.49
C ASN A 49 -32.25 12.70 -10.19
N MET A 50 -33.52 13.10 -10.35
CA MET A 50 -34.49 13.14 -9.25
C MET A 50 -35.23 11.81 -9.16
N GLY A 51 -34.65 10.89 -8.41
CA GLY A 51 -35.32 9.70 -7.91
C GLY A 51 -35.71 9.92 -6.45
N GLY A 52 -36.98 10.08 -6.19
CA GLY A 52 -37.77 9.88 -4.99
C GLY A 52 -37.12 10.08 -3.62
N GLY A 53 -37.18 11.28 -3.06
CA GLY A 53 -36.82 11.51 -1.67
C GLY A 53 -36.64 12.98 -1.36
N GLY A 54 -37.68 13.63 -0.83
CA GLY A 54 -37.40 14.70 0.07
C GLY A 54 -37.62 16.13 -0.35
N PHE A 55 -38.82 16.47 -0.76
CA PHE A 55 -39.28 17.88 -0.60
C PHE A 55 -39.23 18.27 0.90
N GLU A 56 -39.38 17.30 1.81
CA GLU A 56 -39.23 17.51 3.26
C GLU A 56 -37.83 17.97 3.65
N ASP A 57 -36.77 17.44 3.05
CA ASP A 57 -35.38 17.83 3.36
C ASP A 57 -35.04 19.23 2.83
N VAL A 58 -35.59 19.63 1.67
CA VAL A 58 -35.40 20.98 1.12
C VAL A 58 -36.20 22.00 1.91
N PHE A 59 -37.40 21.64 2.37
CA PHE A 59 -38.26 22.49 3.16
C PHE A 59 -37.78 22.64 4.61
N ALA A 60 -37.31 21.58 5.22
CA ALA A 60 -36.67 21.61 6.56
C ALA A 60 -35.37 22.47 6.54
N ASN A 61 -34.67 22.50 5.44
CA ASN A 61 -33.46 23.33 5.28
C ASN A 61 -33.76 24.82 4.97
N LEU A 62 -34.91 25.11 4.39
CA LEU A 62 -35.26 26.48 3.98
C LEU A 62 -36.10 27.21 5.03
N PHE A 63 -36.96 26.51 5.78
CA PHE A 63 -37.91 27.11 6.74
C PHE A 63 -37.68 26.74 8.20
N GLY A 64 -36.86 25.71 8.50
CA GLY A 64 -36.39 25.44 9.85
C GLY A 64 -35.38 26.48 10.28
N GLY A 65 -35.84 27.70 10.63
CA GLY A 65 -35.03 28.79 11.14
C GLY A 65 -34.30 28.40 12.44
N GLY A 66 -33.24 27.62 12.28
CA GLY A 66 -32.27 27.26 13.31
C GLY A 66 -30.91 27.38 12.69
N GLY A 67 -30.06 28.23 13.23
CA GLY A 67 -28.68 28.36 12.84
C GLY A 67 -28.07 26.94 12.65
N PHE A 68 -27.32 26.76 11.56
CA PHE A 68 -26.60 25.55 11.25
C PHE A 68 -25.75 25.13 12.46
N ASN A 69 -26.38 24.47 13.40
CA ASN A 69 -25.67 23.75 14.44
C ASN A 69 -25.08 22.52 13.75
N ARG A 70 -24.04 22.76 12.93
CA ARG A 70 -23.20 21.68 12.44
C ARG A 70 -22.63 21.02 13.68
N GLY A 71 -23.24 19.90 14.05
CA GLY A 71 -22.70 19.07 15.12
C GLY A 71 -21.19 18.88 14.95
N PRO A 72 -20.48 18.38 15.96
CA PRO A 72 -19.03 18.24 15.92
C PRO A 72 -18.61 17.47 14.66
N GLN A 73 -18.11 18.17 13.64
CA GLN A 73 -17.63 17.55 12.41
C GLN A 73 -16.26 16.97 12.66
N ARG A 74 -16.00 15.79 12.08
CA ARG A 74 -14.66 15.19 12.12
C ARG A 74 -13.67 16.05 11.31
N GLY A 75 -12.43 16.19 11.83
CA GLY A 75 -11.34 16.84 11.12
C GLY A 75 -11.00 16.09 9.83
N ALA A 76 -10.40 16.78 8.86
CA ALA A 76 -9.97 16.19 7.60
C ALA A 76 -8.80 15.21 7.80
N ASP A 77 -8.74 14.16 6.99
CA ASP A 77 -7.62 13.24 6.97
C ASP A 77 -6.40 13.92 6.32
N LEU A 78 -5.21 13.62 6.84
CA LEU A 78 -3.93 14.05 6.27
C LEU A 78 -3.30 12.90 5.50
N THR A 79 -2.73 13.20 4.34
CA THR A 79 -1.97 12.21 3.56
C THR A 79 -0.53 12.67 3.45
N MET A 80 0.41 11.75 3.68
CA MET A 80 1.83 11.95 3.47
C MET A 80 2.47 10.72 2.83
N SER A 81 3.64 10.90 2.21
CA SER A 81 4.47 9.82 1.72
C SER A 81 5.79 9.78 2.47
N THR A 82 6.32 8.58 2.65
CA THR A 82 7.65 8.37 3.24
C THR A 82 8.38 7.27 2.50
N THR A 83 9.70 7.39 2.44
CA THR A 83 10.57 6.35 1.87
C THR A 83 11.38 5.72 2.99
N LEU A 84 11.31 4.42 3.10
CA LEU A 84 12.04 3.61 4.09
C LEU A 84 13.18 2.86 3.43
N ASP A 85 14.25 2.65 4.16
CA ASP A 85 15.25 1.68 3.78
C ASP A 85 14.70 0.26 3.91
N PHE A 86 15.22 -0.68 3.12
CA PHE A 86 14.74 -2.06 3.10
C PHE A 86 14.66 -2.69 4.50
N ILE A 87 15.72 -2.49 5.29
CA ILE A 87 15.82 -3.01 6.66
C ILE A 87 14.72 -2.46 7.57
N ASP A 88 14.38 -1.18 7.42
CA ASP A 88 13.33 -0.53 8.20
C ASP A 88 11.94 -1.04 7.81
N GLY A 89 11.71 -1.31 6.52
CA GLY A 89 10.49 -1.95 6.05
C GLY A 89 10.31 -3.36 6.60
N VAL A 90 11.41 -4.12 6.70
CA VAL A 90 11.40 -5.49 7.21
C VAL A 90 11.26 -5.54 8.73
N LYS A 91 12.08 -4.77 9.46
CA LYS A 91 12.14 -4.81 10.94
C LYS A 91 11.14 -3.89 11.62
N GLY A 92 10.58 -2.93 10.88
CA GLY A 92 9.82 -1.83 11.44
C GLY A 92 10.73 -0.74 12.01
N THR A 93 10.21 0.47 12.08
CA THR A 93 10.98 1.64 12.54
C THR A 93 10.05 2.66 13.20
N GLN A 94 10.65 3.70 13.76
CA GLN A 94 9.92 4.86 14.29
C GLN A 94 10.27 6.10 13.46
N LEU A 95 9.24 6.77 12.96
CA LEU A 95 9.39 8.02 12.23
C LEU A 95 8.95 9.20 13.08
N LYS A 96 9.77 10.22 13.15
CA LYS A 96 9.38 11.52 13.69
C LYS A 96 8.81 12.36 12.55
N VAL A 97 7.55 12.74 12.69
CA VAL A 97 6.81 13.51 11.69
C VAL A 97 6.36 14.82 12.32
N ARG A 98 6.59 15.92 11.63
CA ARG A 98 6.08 17.23 12.03
C ARG A 98 4.74 17.45 11.35
N LEU A 99 3.67 17.46 12.13
CA LEU A 99 2.32 17.77 11.71
C LEU A 99 1.98 19.21 12.16
N GLY A 100 0.90 19.79 11.63
CA GLY A 100 0.47 21.13 12.03
C GLY A 100 0.23 21.31 13.54
N SER A 101 -0.01 20.21 14.27
CA SER A 101 -0.17 20.17 15.73
C SER A 101 1.12 19.93 16.51
N GLY A 102 2.28 19.84 15.85
CA GLY A 102 3.58 19.57 16.47
C GLY A 102 4.31 18.35 15.96
N GLU A 103 5.40 17.98 16.65
CA GLU A 103 6.17 16.78 16.34
C GLU A 103 5.53 15.54 16.95
N THR A 104 5.32 14.52 16.14
CA THR A 104 4.73 13.25 16.57
C THR A 104 5.61 12.07 16.11
N THR A 105 5.87 11.13 17.02
CA THR A 105 6.57 9.89 16.69
C THR A 105 5.54 8.84 16.25
N ILE A 106 5.75 8.28 15.07
CA ILE A 106 4.89 7.28 14.46
C ILE A 106 5.63 5.97 14.40
N LYS A 107 5.02 4.89 14.87
CA LYS A 107 5.57 3.55 14.79
C LYS A 107 5.13 2.89 13.47
N ILE A 108 6.09 2.54 12.64
CA ILE A 108 5.90 1.73 11.44
C ILE A 108 6.08 0.26 11.85
N PRO A 109 5.08 -0.60 11.62
CA PRO A 109 5.17 -2.02 11.99
C PRO A 109 6.21 -2.75 11.13
N ALA A 110 6.73 -3.87 11.65
CA ALA A 110 7.58 -4.75 10.88
C ALA A 110 6.81 -5.39 9.71
N GLY A 111 7.47 -5.60 8.59
CA GLY A 111 6.90 -6.27 7.44
C GLY A 111 6.05 -5.36 6.54
N VAL A 112 6.21 -4.06 6.60
CA VAL A 112 5.56 -3.13 5.67
C VAL A 112 6.05 -3.40 4.25
N GLN A 113 5.11 -3.43 3.29
CA GLN A 113 5.40 -3.64 1.88
C GLN A 113 5.55 -2.30 1.14
N ASP A 114 6.24 -2.35 0.00
CA ASP A 114 6.29 -1.22 -0.92
C ASP A 114 4.87 -0.84 -1.40
N GLY A 115 4.57 0.45 -1.46
CA GLY A 115 3.25 0.98 -1.81
C GLY A 115 2.17 0.83 -0.72
N GLN A 116 2.48 0.24 0.43
CA GLN A 116 1.50 0.04 1.49
C GLN A 116 1.09 1.37 2.13
N LYS A 117 -0.22 1.52 2.38
CA LYS A 117 -0.79 2.66 3.11
C LYS A 117 -1.02 2.28 4.57
N ILE A 118 -0.49 3.09 5.48
CA ILE A 118 -0.65 2.93 6.93
C ILE A 118 -1.55 4.04 7.43
N LYS A 119 -2.65 3.66 8.06
CA LYS A 119 -3.62 4.58 8.65
C LYS A 119 -3.39 4.69 10.16
N ILE A 120 -3.27 5.92 10.64
CA ILE A 120 -3.07 6.23 12.05
C ILE A 120 -4.23 7.11 12.53
N ALA A 121 -5.07 6.54 13.37
CA ALA A 121 -6.28 7.18 13.84
C ALA A 121 -5.99 8.45 14.67
N GLY A 122 -6.79 9.49 14.45
CA GLY A 122 -6.75 10.72 15.23
C GLY A 122 -5.48 11.57 15.08
N LYS A 123 -4.67 11.34 14.03
CA LYS A 123 -3.46 12.11 13.72
C LYS A 123 -3.60 12.99 12.46
N GLY A 124 -4.83 13.16 11.96
CA GLY A 124 -5.18 14.11 10.91
C GLY A 124 -5.35 15.55 11.42
N GLN A 125 -6.09 16.35 10.68
CA GLN A 125 -6.43 17.70 11.08
C GLN A 125 -7.37 17.73 12.28
N GLN A 126 -7.22 18.73 13.14
CA GLN A 126 -8.16 18.97 14.23
C GLN A 126 -9.52 19.41 13.64
N SER A 127 -10.58 19.04 14.33
CA SER A 127 -11.91 19.52 13.98
C SER A 127 -12.04 21.01 14.28
N PRO A 128 -12.59 21.83 13.38
CA PRO A 128 -12.88 23.23 13.64
C PRO A 128 -13.99 23.44 14.69
N ASN A 129 -14.85 22.44 14.92
CA ASN A 129 -16.05 22.54 15.74
C ASN A 129 -16.03 21.59 16.96
N GLY A 130 -14.85 21.24 17.48
CA GLY A 130 -14.71 20.37 18.65
C GLY A 130 -15.04 18.88 18.43
N GLY A 131 -15.14 18.44 17.18
CA GLY A 131 -15.28 17.03 16.82
C GLY A 131 -13.95 16.26 16.92
N PRO A 132 -13.95 14.95 16.66
CA PRO A 132 -12.71 14.17 16.65
C PRO A 132 -11.79 14.59 15.50
N ALA A 133 -10.47 14.48 15.71
CA ALA A 133 -9.50 14.72 14.65
C ALA A 133 -9.65 13.69 13.51
N GLY A 134 -9.21 14.05 12.32
CA GLY A 134 -9.07 13.15 11.17
C GLY A 134 -7.96 12.11 11.40
N ASP A 135 -7.70 11.28 10.40
CA ASP A 135 -6.64 10.28 10.43
C ASP A 135 -5.43 10.74 9.62
N LEU A 136 -4.27 10.18 9.93
CA LEU A 136 -3.09 10.32 9.10
C LEU A 136 -2.91 9.06 8.25
N ILE A 137 -2.84 9.23 6.93
CA ILE A 137 -2.60 8.17 5.96
C ILE A 137 -1.19 8.34 5.42
N ILE A 138 -0.34 7.33 5.67
CA ILE A 138 1.06 7.33 5.23
C ILE A 138 1.21 6.32 4.09
N SER A 139 1.57 6.80 2.91
CA SER A 139 1.99 5.95 1.79
C SER A 139 3.48 5.65 1.94
N VAL A 140 3.82 4.37 2.08
CA VAL A 140 5.20 3.93 2.31
C VAL A 140 5.80 3.44 1.00
N THR A 141 6.98 3.94 0.65
CA THR A 141 7.84 3.41 -0.40
C THR A 141 9.03 2.73 0.26
N VAL A 142 9.34 1.49 -0.12
CA VAL A 142 10.47 0.73 0.41
C VAL A 142 11.55 0.62 -0.65
N LYS A 143 12.77 1.11 -0.35
CA LYS A 143 13.90 1.00 -1.26
C LYS A 143 14.30 -0.46 -1.47
N SER A 144 14.85 -0.78 -2.65
CA SER A 144 15.49 -2.07 -2.91
C SER A 144 16.78 -2.23 -2.10
N HIS A 145 17.16 -3.48 -1.82
CA HIS A 145 18.44 -3.80 -1.16
C HIS A 145 19.38 -4.49 -2.16
N PRO A 146 20.69 -4.19 -2.15
CA PRO A 146 21.62 -4.77 -3.14
C PRO A 146 21.82 -6.28 -3.02
N VAL A 147 21.54 -6.86 -1.86
CA VAL A 147 21.79 -8.28 -1.55
C VAL A 147 20.51 -9.06 -1.33
N PHE A 148 19.50 -8.46 -0.70
CA PHE A 148 18.28 -9.13 -0.32
C PHE A 148 17.10 -8.71 -1.16
N THR A 149 16.26 -9.67 -1.53
CA THR A 149 14.93 -9.42 -2.07
C THR A 149 13.87 -10.02 -1.16
N ARG A 150 12.64 -9.51 -1.24
CA ARG A 150 11.54 -9.98 -0.42
C ARG A 150 10.56 -10.80 -1.24
N ASP A 151 10.14 -11.93 -0.69
CA ASP A 151 9.12 -12.82 -1.25
C ASP A 151 8.09 -13.15 -0.16
N GLY A 152 7.02 -12.38 -0.13
CA GLY A 152 6.03 -12.45 0.94
C GLY A 152 6.65 -12.13 2.32
N ASN A 153 6.72 -13.12 3.21
CA ASN A 153 7.39 -13.00 4.50
C ASN A 153 8.82 -13.56 4.48
N ASN A 154 9.24 -14.17 3.38
CA ASN A 154 10.60 -14.66 3.25
C ASN A 154 11.52 -13.59 2.67
N LEU A 155 12.80 -13.71 2.99
CA LEU A 155 13.87 -12.99 2.33
C LEU A 155 14.61 -13.95 1.41
N ARG A 156 15.05 -13.47 0.26
CA ARG A 156 15.91 -14.22 -0.66
C ARG A 156 17.27 -13.59 -0.75
N VAL A 157 18.28 -14.44 -0.84
CA VAL A 157 19.68 -14.03 -1.10
C VAL A 157 20.30 -15.03 -2.06
N THR A 158 21.08 -14.54 -3.02
CA THR A 158 21.92 -15.38 -3.88
C THR A 158 23.28 -15.51 -3.23
N VAL A 159 23.71 -16.76 -3.04
CA VAL A 159 24.96 -17.07 -2.33
C VAL A 159 25.92 -17.74 -3.33
N PRO A 160 27.02 -17.07 -3.70
CA PRO A 160 28.03 -17.68 -4.55
C PRO A 160 28.76 -18.79 -3.78
N VAL A 161 28.90 -19.94 -4.42
CA VAL A 161 29.68 -21.07 -3.93
C VAL A 161 30.65 -21.53 -5.01
N THR A 162 31.80 -22.06 -4.64
CA THR A 162 32.73 -22.61 -5.61
C THR A 162 32.21 -23.97 -6.11
N PHE A 163 32.67 -24.40 -7.28
CA PHE A 163 32.35 -25.72 -7.82
C PHE A 163 32.74 -26.83 -6.85
N SER A 164 33.92 -26.74 -6.25
CA SER A 164 34.40 -27.74 -5.25
C SER A 164 33.51 -27.79 -4.00
N GLU A 165 33.04 -26.63 -3.50
CA GLU A 165 32.09 -26.57 -2.37
C GLU A 165 30.75 -27.21 -2.72
N ALA A 166 30.28 -27.02 -3.95
CA ALA A 166 29.01 -27.61 -4.42
C ALA A 166 29.14 -29.14 -4.59
N VAL A 167 30.27 -29.63 -5.11
CA VAL A 167 30.50 -31.06 -5.35
C VAL A 167 30.83 -31.82 -4.06
N LEU A 168 31.76 -31.30 -3.26
CA LEU A 168 32.27 -32.01 -2.06
C LEU A 168 31.43 -31.68 -0.82
N GLY A 169 30.62 -30.66 -0.86
CA GLY A 169 29.93 -30.11 0.27
C GLY A 169 30.80 -29.19 1.11
N ALA A 170 30.18 -28.21 1.74
CA ALA A 170 30.89 -27.23 2.57
C ALA A 170 29.97 -26.68 3.65
N THR A 171 30.56 -25.97 4.61
CA THR A 171 29.83 -25.10 5.53
C THR A 171 30.23 -23.67 5.21
N ILE A 172 29.29 -22.91 4.70
CA ILE A 172 29.46 -21.51 4.26
C ILE A 172 28.83 -20.56 5.25
N GLN A 173 29.23 -19.30 5.20
CA GLN A 173 28.59 -18.22 5.96
C GLN A 173 27.64 -17.45 5.02
N VAL A 174 26.40 -17.29 5.45
CA VAL A 174 25.37 -16.56 4.72
C VAL A 174 24.99 -15.30 5.49
N PRO A 175 25.01 -14.12 4.88
CA PRO A 175 24.60 -12.90 5.53
C PRO A 175 23.13 -12.96 5.92
N THR A 176 22.77 -12.31 7.02
CA THR A 176 21.38 -12.12 7.44
C THR A 176 21.06 -10.62 7.48
N LEU A 177 19.81 -10.25 7.24
CA LEU A 177 19.43 -8.84 7.19
C LEU A 177 19.56 -8.17 8.58
N GLY A 178 20.60 -7.34 8.74
CA GLY A 178 20.87 -6.60 9.97
C GLY A 178 21.12 -7.49 11.19
N GLY A 179 21.72 -8.63 11.00
CA GLY A 179 22.18 -9.57 12.03
C GLY A 179 23.53 -10.20 11.69
N GLU A 180 24.00 -11.08 12.56
CA GLU A 180 25.24 -11.84 12.31
C GLU A 180 25.05 -12.89 11.20
N PRO A 181 26.09 -13.17 10.39
CA PRO A 181 26.04 -14.23 9.40
C PRO A 181 25.77 -15.59 10.06
N VAL A 182 25.02 -16.44 9.37
CA VAL A 182 24.71 -17.80 9.83
C VAL A 182 25.49 -18.85 9.04
N LYS A 183 25.87 -19.92 9.71
CA LYS A 183 26.50 -21.07 9.07
C LYS A 183 25.43 -21.91 8.36
N LEU A 184 25.61 -22.15 7.08
CA LEU A 184 24.72 -22.95 6.24
C LEU A 184 25.51 -24.11 5.65
N LYS A 185 24.98 -25.32 5.80
CA LYS A 185 25.60 -26.54 5.25
C LYS A 185 25.11 -26.74 3.81
N VAL A 186 26.03 -26.75 2.88
CA VAL A 186 25.86 -27.18 1.49
C VAL A 186 26.17 -28.68 1.45
N ALA A 187 25.21 -29.49 1.03
CA ALA A 187 25.40 -30.92 0.91
C ALA A 187 26.26 -31.26 -0.32
N PRO A 188 27.03 -32.37 -0.30
CA PRO A 188 27.72 -32.82 -1.50
C PRO A 188 26.75 -33.02 -2.67
N GLY A 189 27.17 -32.64 -3.88
CA GLY A 189 26.36 -32.75 -5.08
C GLY A 189 25.21 -31.73 -5.15
N THR A 190 25.31 -30.58 -4.48
CA THR A 190 24.28 -29.53 -4.53
C THR A 190 24.28 -28.89 -5.91
N PRO A 191 23.15 -28.92 -6.67
CA PRO A 191 23.08 -28.33 -7.98
C PRO A 191 22.99 -26.79 -7.92
N ASN A 192 23.37 -26.14 -9.02
CA ASN A 192 23.16 -24.71 -9.20
C ASN A 192 21.66 -24.37 -9.09
N GLY A 193 21.33 -23.22 -8.49
CA GLY A 193 19.94 -22.80 -8.27
C GLY A 193 19.24 -23.48 -7.09
N ARG A 194 19.87 -24.38 -6.38
CA ARG A 194 19.31 -25.01 -5.19
C ARG A 194 19.00 -23.98 -4.13
N VAL A 195 17.77 -23.98 -3.61
CA VAL A 195 17.36 -23.11 -2.53
C VAL A 195 17.53 -23.81 -1.19
N LEU A 196 18.32 -23.22 -0.32
CA LEU A 196 18.55 -23.65 1.06
C LEU A 196 17.82 -22.71 2.02
N ARG A 197 17.14 -23.28 3.01
CA ARG A 197 16.29 -22.53 3.92
C ARG A 197 16.96 -22.34 5.28
N VAL A 198 17.00 -21.09 5.74
CA VAL A 198 17.42 -20.73 7.10
C VAL A 198 16.20 -20.23 7.85
N LYS A 199 15.72 -21.01 8.80
CA LYS A 199 14.49 -20.72 9.54
C LYS A 199 14.60 -19.44 10.36
N GLY A 200 13.51 -18.68 10.42
CA GLY A 200 13.36 -17.51 11.28
C GLY A 200 14.27 -16.32 10.92
N ARG A 201 14.86 -16.30 9.72
CA ARG A 201 15.75 -15.23 9.25
C ARG A 201 15.13 -14.37 8.14
N GLY A 202 13.82 -14.47 7.95
CA GLY A 202 13.03 -13.61 7.07
C GLY A 202 12.43 -12.42 7.79
N VAL A 203 11.24 -12.02 7.35
CA VAL A 203 10.44 -10.95 7.97
C VAL A 203 9.78 -11.51 9.22
N VAL A 204 10.07 -10.93 10.37
CA VAL A 204 9.45 -11.32 11.65
C VAL A 204 8.43 -10.27 12.04
N THR A 205 7.18 -10.69 12.13
CA THR A 205 6.05 -9.88 12.60
C THR A 205 5.43 -10.51 13.84
N ALA A 206 4.49 -9.82 14.50
CA ALA A 206 3.77 -10.40 15.64
C ALA A 206 2.94 -11.66 15.30
N LYS A 207 2.65 -11.89 14.01
CA LYS A 207 1.78 -12.99 13.56
C LYS A 207 2.52 -14.07 12.78
N VAL A 208 3.63 -13.74 12.16
CA VAL A 208 4.33 -14.62 11.22
C VAL A 208 5.84 -14.43 11.36
N GLU A 209 6.56 -15.53 11.35
CA GLU A 209 8.01 -15.59 11.27
C GLU A 209 8.39 -16.18 9.90
N GLY A 210 9.01 -15.36 9.05
CA GLY A 210 9.48 -15.75 7.74
C GLY A 210 10.89 -16.35 7.79
N ASP A 211 11.33 -16.91 6.68
CA ASP A 211 12.61 -17.57 6.53
C ASP A 211 13.53 -16.81 5.57
N LEU A 212 14.83 -17.11 5.64
CA LEU A 212 15.78 -16.71 4.62
C LEU A 212 15.97 -17.87 3.64
N LEU A 213 15.75 -17.60 2.37
CA LEU A 213 15.93 -18.53 1.25
C LEU A 213 17.23 -18.19 0.53
N ALA A 214 18.25 -19.02 0.74
CA ALA A 214 19.57 -18.87 0.14
C ALA A 214 19.62 -19.67 -1.16
N THR A 215 19.65 -19.00 -2.31
CA THR A 215 19.82 -19.66 -3.61
C THR A 215 21.30 -19.84 -3.90
N VAL A 216 21.72 -21.07 -4.10
CA VAL A 216 23.11 -21.43 -4.45
C VAL A 216 23.38 -21.03 -5.89
N GLU A 217 24.45 -20.27 -6.11
CA GLU A 217 24.94 -19.91 -7.44
C GLU A 217 26.42 -20.34 -7.56
N ILE A 218 26.71 -21.20 -8.54
CA ILE A 218 28.08 -21.68 -8.73
C ILE A 218 28.90 -20.56 -9.40
N ALA A 219 29.89 -20.06 -8.64
CA ALA A 219 30.77 -19.01 -9.10
C ALA A 219 31.89 -19.59 -9.97
N VAL A 220 31.99 -19.11 -11.19
CA VAL A 220 33.10 -19.43 -12.11
C VAL A 220 34.21 -18.39 -11.94
N PRO A 221 35.46 -18.79 -11.58
CA PRO A 221 36.53 -17.82 -11.45
C PRO A 221 36.91 -17.21 -12.79
N SER A 222 37.10 -15.88 -12.82
CA SER A 222 37.49 -15.14 -14.04
C SER A 222 38.93 -15.40 -14.47
N HIS A 223 39.80 -15.80 -13.54
CA HIS A 223 41.21 -16.08 -13.80
C HIS A 223 41.59 -17.46 -13.25
N VAL A 224 42.13 -18.28 -14.13
CA VAL A 224 42.58 -19.64 -13.82
C VAL A 224 44.07 -19.78 -14.25
N THR A 225 44.92 -20.23 -13.32
CA THR A 225 46.33 -20.48 -13.62
C THR A 225 46.48 -21.70 -14.52
N GLU A 226 47.58 -21.77 -15.28
CA GLU A 226 47.86 -22.92 -16.16
C GLU A 226 47.87 -24.26 -15.39
N LYS A 227 48.38 -24.24 -14.15
CA LYS A 227 48.34 -25.43 -13.29
C LYS A 227 46.93 -25.86 -12.94
N ALA A 228 46.03 -24.90 -12.67
CA ALA A 228 44.62 -25.16 -12.36
C ALA A 228 43.84 -25.64 -13.59
N LYS A 229 44.14 -25.11 -14.79
CA LYS A 229 43.55 -25.59 -16.05
C LYS A 229 43.88 -27.08 -16.25
N LYS A 230 45.16 -27.47 -16.19
CA LYS A 230 45.60 -28.88 -16.30
C LYS A 230 44.91 -29.79 -15.27
N ALA A 231 44.74 -29.29 -14.04
CA ALA A 231 44.04 -30.08 -13.02
C ALA A 231 42.54 -30.24 -13.33
N LEU A 232 41.91 -29.22 -13.95
CA LEU A 232 40.52 -29.27 -14.36
C LEU A 232 40.33 -30.21 -15.58
N GLU A 233 41.23 -30.17 -16.55
CA GLU A 233 41.24 -31.08 -17.69
C GLU A 233 41.38 -32.53 -17.22
N ALA A 234 42.33 -32.82 -16.30
CA ALA A 234 42.48 -34.14 -15.72
C ALA A 234 41.25 -34.59 -14.88
N PHE A 235 40.54 -33.65 -14.26
CA PHE A 235 39.30 -33.96 -13.57
C PHE A 235 38.19 -34.32 -14.57
N GLU A 236 38.09 -33.60 -15.71
CA GLU A 236 37.09 -33.84 -16.75
C GLU A 236 37.25 -35.23 -17.38
N GLU A 237 38.51 -35.71 -17.59
CA GLU A 237 38.82 -37.05 -18.08
C GLU A 237 38.35 -38.17 -17.14
N LEU A 238 38.18 -37.88 -15.85
CA LEU A 238 37.71 -38.86 -14.86
C LEU A 238 36.15 -38.88 -14.73
N LEU A 239 35.46 -37.94 -15.36
CA LEU A 239 34.02 -37.93 -15.34
C LEU A 239 33.45 -38.93 -16.38
N PRO A 240 32.22 -39.45 -16.14
CA PRO A 240 31.51 -40.23 -17.15
C PRO A 240 31.29 -39.36 -18.43
N ASP A 241 31.41 -40.04 -19.58
CA ASP A 241 31.10 -39.39 -20.89
C ASP A 241 29.59 -39.19 -20.99
N GLN A 242 29.12 -38.07 -20.47
CA GLN A 242 27.71 -37.66 -20.50
C GLN A 242 27.62 -36.23 -21.04
N ASP A 243 26.90 -36.06 -22.11
CA ASP A 243 26.56 -34.69 -22.54
C ASP A 243 25.47 -34.09 -21.66
N PRO A 244 25.73 -33.04 -20.87
CA PRO A 244 24.74 -32.41 -20.00
C PRO A 244 23.61 -31.74 -20.79
N ARG A 245 23.73 -31.66 -22.12
CA ARG A 245 22.73 -31.07 -23.04
C ARG A 245 21.83 -32.12 -23.66
N GLU A 246 22.10 -33.42 -23.50
CA GLU A 246 21.37 -34.53 -24.12
C GLU A 246 19.85 -34.42 -23.81
N GLU A 247 19.52 -34.21 -22.56
CA GLU A 247 18.12 -34.07 -22.14
C GLU A 247 17.45 -32.84 -22.75
N LEU A 248 18.21 -31.73 -22.90
CA LEU A 248 17.71 -30.50 -23.53
C LEU A 248 17.45 -30.73 -25.03
N LEU A 249 18.37 -31.39 -25.71
CA LEU A 249 18.25 -31.68 -27.14
C LEU A 249 17.09 -32.64 -27.42
N ASN A 250 16.92 -33.67 -26.59
CA ASN A 250 15.78 -34.60 -26.66
C ASN A 250 14.44 -33.84 -26.48
N LYS A 251 14.34 -32.99 -25.46
CA LYS A 251 13.12 -32.18 -25.24
C LYS A 251 12.83 -31.18 -26.36
N ALA A 252 13.88 -30.73 -27.06
CA ALA A 252 13.75 -29.86 -28.24
C ALA A 252 13.43 -30.62 -29.53
N GLY A 253 13.38 -31.95 -29.51
CA GLY A 253 13.13 -32.80 -30.70
C GLY A 253 14.30 -32.78 -31.70
N LEU A 254 15.54 -32.61 -31.21
CA LEU A 254 16.75 -32.56 -32.04
C LEU A 254 17.60 -33.84 -31.95
N LEU A 255 17.23 -34.80 -31.13
CA LEU A 255 17.80 -36.14 -31.00
C LEU A 255 16.70 -37.20 -31.10
#